data_d90eef6592f0432599149a71d49e6962
#
_entry.id   d90eef6592f0432599149a71d49e6962
#
_cell.length_a   1.000
_cell.length_b   1.000
_cell.length_c   1.000
_cell.angle_alpha   90.00
_cell.angle_beta   90.00
_cell.angle_gamma   90.00
#
_symmetry.space_group_name_H-M   'P 1'
#
loop_
_entity.id
_entity.type
_entity.pdbx_description
1 polymer ?
#
loop_
_entity_poly.entity_id
_entity_poly.type
_entity_poly.pdbx_seq_one_letter_code
_entity_poly.pdbx_strand_id
1 'polypeptide(L)'
;MSIHVLGISGSPRRGATERLVQAALLGAEAVPGTTTEYVSLAGRSISPCNGCEPCMDRGACVIDDDMQPLYASLVAADAILIGTPVYYGAPTALCRAFLERAQGLGSAEKRLRLKVGGAIATGQGRNGGQETALQSIHLWFHINDMLPVGITSPSGQWGVTAQSGRDPAELDDDVIPLKKVGRTMRTVEAAWLYGRKLATVTSIVRAGVTATGLDLPDRPYGRNLPESFPPELDDASPLEAARRGATRGSAARR
;
A
#
# COMPACT_ATOMS: atom_id res chain seq x y z
N MET A 1 2.24 15.44 17.48
CA MET A 1 2.36 15.35 16.02
C MET A 1 1.06 14.79 15.51
N SER A 2 0.45 15.40 14.50
CA SER A 2 -0.77 14.87 13.88
C SER A 2 -0.41 14.08 12.62
N ILE A 3 -1.15 13.00 12.36
CA ILE A 3 -1.08 12.22 11.13
C ILE A 3 -2.44 12.13 10.47
N HIS A 4 -2.46 11.93 9.15
CA HIS A 4 -3.68 11.78 8.37
C HIS A 4 -3.69 10.42 7.64
N VAL A 5 -4.76 9.64 7.85
CA VAL A 5 -4.94 8.31 7.24
C VAL A 5 -6.08 8.35 6.26
N LEU A 6 -5.79 8.08 4.99
CA LEU A 6 -6.78 7.97 3.92
C LEU A 6 -7.18 6.51 3.73
N GLY A 7 -8.46 6.19 3.87
CA GLY A 7 -9.03 4.88 3.58
C GLY A 7 -9.82 4.89 2.27
N ILE A 8 -9.47 4.01 1.35
CA ILE A 8 -10.10 3.93 0.03
C ILE A 8 -10.79 2.58 -0.12
N SER A 9 -12.07 2.58 -0.45
CA SER A 9 -12.79 1.40 -0.89
C SER A 9 -12.79 1.32 -2.42
N GLY A 10 -12.01 0.39 -2.97
CA GLY A 10 -11.93 0.07 -4.41
C GLY A 10 -13.08 -0.82 -4.91
N SER A 11 -14.14 -0.96 -4.12
CA SER A 11 -15.33 -1.70 -4.50
C SER A 11 -16.22 -0.87 -5.43
N PRO A 12 -16.76 -1.44 -6.51
CA PRO A 12 -17.79 -0.78 -7.32
C PRO A 12 -19.15 -0.70 -6.63
N ARG A 13 -19.30 -1.33 -5.47
CA ARG A 13 -20.53 -1.37 -4.66
C ARG A 13 -20.22 -1.04 -3.22
N ARG A 14 -21.18 -0.48 -2.51
CA ARG A 14 -21.13 -0.32 -1.07
C ARG A 14 -21.40 -1.67 -0.40
N GLY A 15 -20.61 -2.04 0.63
CA GLY A 15 -20.78 -3.32 1.32
C GLY A 15 -19.58 -3.73 2.18
N ALA A 16 -19.25 -5.03 2.19
CA ALA A 16 -18.25 -5.62 3.09
C ALA A 16 -16.88 -4.92 3.06
N THR A 17 -16.36 -4.61 1.87
CA THR A 17 -15.07 -3.90 1.73
C THR A 17 -15.12 -2.53 2.38
N GLU A 18 -16.17 -1.76 2.14
CA GLU A 18 -16.38 -0.44 2.75
C GLU A 18 -16.41 -0.53 4.27
N ARG A 19 -17.19 -1.46 4.82
CA ARG A 19 -17.31 -1.66 6.28
C ARG A 19 -15.96 -1.98 6.93
N LEU A 20 -15.12 -2.78 6.28
CA LEU A 20 -13.80 -3.13 6.81
C LEU A 20 -12.82 -1.94 6.72
N VAL A 21 -12.85 -1.17 5.63
CA VAL A 21 -12.05 0.05 5.53
C VAL A 21 -12.46 1.04 6.62
N GLN A 22 -13.76 1.26 6.82
CA GLN A 22 -14.27 2.14 7.88
C GLN A 22 -13.90 1.64 9.28
N ALA A 23 -13.99 0.33 9.55
CA ALA A 23 -13.56 -0.26 10.81
C ALA A 23 -12.07 -0.03 11.07
N ALA A 24 -11.24 -0.15 10.04
CA ALA A 24 -9.82 0.15 10.16
C ALA A 24 -9.55 1.65 10.40
N LEU A 25 -10.28 2.55 9.76
CA LEU A 25 -10.17 3.99 10.03
C LEU A 25 -10.54 4.33 11.49
N LEU A 26 -11.62 3.73 12.02
CA LEU A 26 -11.96 3.86 13.46
C LEU A 26 -10.84 3.33 14.37
N GLY A 27 -10.16 2.25 13.96
CA GLY A 27 -8.97 1.76 14.66
C GLY A 27 -7.79 2.74 14.60
N ALA A 28 -7.60 3.41 13.48
CA ALA A 28 -6.58 4.42 13.31
C ALA A 28 -6.85 5.65 14.21
N GLU A 29 -8.08 6.10 14.30
CA GLU A 29 -8.50 7.23 15.19
C GLU A 29 -8.27 6.94 16.68
N ALA A 30 -8.18 5.67 17.08
CA ALA A 30 -7.81 5.30 18.45
C ALA A 30 -6.34 5.61 18.80
N VAL A 31 -5.51 6.00 17.82
CA VAL A 31 -4.15 6.49 18.04
C VAL A 31 -4.19 8.01 18.18
N PRO A 32 -3.74 8.58 19.30
CA PRO A 32 -3.81 10.02 19.55
C PRO A 32 -3.16 10.85 18.43
N GLY A 33 -3.84 11.91 18.00
CA GLY A 33 -3.36 12.80 16.94
C GLY A 33 -3.61 12.29 15.52
N THR A 34 -4.40 11.22 15.35
CA THR A 34 -4.78 10.71 14.04
C THR A 34 -6.09 11.33 13.57
N THR A 35 -6.10 11.81 12.34
CA THR A 35 -7.31 12.16 11.58
C THR A 35 -7.50 11.17 10.44
N THR A 36 -8.72 10.95 10.01
CA THR A 36 -9.03 10.01 8.92
C THR A 36 -9.90 10.65 7.85
N GLU A 37 -9.74 10.15 6.63
CA GLU A 37 -10.61 10.46 5.49
C GLU A 37 -11.04 9.14 4.85
N TYR A 38 -12.31 9.03 4.50
CA TYR A 38 -12.85 7.88 3.78
C TYR A 38 -13.27 8.25 2.36
N VAL A 39 -12.80 7.48 1.38
CA VAL A 39 -13.17 7.61 -0.03
C VAL A 39 -13.74 6.29 -0.56
N SER A 40 -14.94 6.35 -1.13
CA SER A 40 -15.54 5.24 -1.89
C SER A 40 -15.31 5.47 -3.39
N LEU A 41 -14.87 4.43 -4.09
CA LEU A 41 -14.85 4.43 -5.55
C LEU A 41 -16.20 4.00 -6.15
N ALA A 42 -17.14 3.50 -5.35
CA ALA A 42 -18.46 3.11 -5.82
C ALA A 42 -19.19 4.29 -6.49
N GLY A 43 -19.63 4.07 -7.71
CA GLY A 43 -20.32 5.09 -8.52
C GLY A 43 -19.40 6.10 -9.21
N ARG A 44 -18.08 6.03 -8.99
CA ARG A 44 -17.12 6.89 -9.71
C ARG A 44 -16.78 6.32 -11.08
N SER A 45 -16.57 7.20 -12.03
CA SER A 45 -16.06 6.88 -13.36
C SER A 45 -14.57 7.22 -13.42
N ILE A 46 -13.73 6.19 -13.32
CA ILE A 46 -12.27 6.32 -13.43
C ILE A 46 -11.82 5.46 -14.61
N SER A 47 -11.37 6.10 -15.67
CA SER A 47 -10.84 5.42 -16.84
C SER A 47 -9.48 4.78 -16.56
N PRO A 48 -9.18 3.61 -17.12
CA PRO A 48 -7.84 3.02 -17.02
C PRO A 48 -6.77 3.94 -17.64
N CYS A 49 -5.53 3.73 -17.26
CA CYS A 49 -4.40 4.43 -17.88
C CYS A 49 -4.27 4.01 -19.35
N ASN A 50 -4.07 4.98 -20.24
CA ASN A 50 -3.86 4.74 -21.67
C ASN A 50 -2.39 4.86 -22.11
N GLY A 51 -1.45 5.05 -21.16
CA GLY A 51 -0.02 5.13 -21.44
C GLY A 51 0.43 6.42 -22.14
N CYS A 52 -0.31 7.50 -22.04
CA CYS A 52 -0.02 8.76 -22.76
C CYS A 52 1.17 9.58 -22.18
N GLU A 53 1.65 9.26 -20.98
CA GLU A 53 2.85 9.77 -20.31
C GLU A 53 2.93 11.25 -19.85
N PRO A 54 2.09 12.23 -20.21
CA PRO A 54 2.24 13.61 -19.72
C PRO A 54 2.30 13.76 -18.19
N CYS A 55 1.75 12.80 -17.44
CA CYS A 55 1.82 12.77 -15.99
C CYS A 55 3.24 12.57 -15.44
N MET A 56 4.16 12.06 -16.24
CA MET A 56 5.57 11.87 -15.87
C MET A 56 6.29 13.22 -15.70
N ASP A 57 5.86 14.24 -16.45
CA ASP A 57 6.43 15.59 -16.38
C ASP A 57 5.60 16.52 -15.48
N ARG A 58 4.28 16.32 -15.46
CA ARG A 58 3.34 17.22 -14.77
C ARG A 58 2.96 16.79 -13.36
N GLY A 59 3.29 15.55 -12.97
CA GLY A 59 2.86 14.99 -11.66
C GLY A 59 1.37 14.72 -11.52
N ALA A 60 0.57 14.92 -12.60
CA ALA A 60 -0.87 14.70 -12.60
C ALA A 60 -1.33 14.15 -13.95
N CYS A 61 -2.34 13.28 -13.93
CA CYS A 61 -2.94 12.73 -15.13
C CYS A 61 -3.76 13.79 -15.90
N VAL A 62 -3.73 13.70 -17.23
CA VAL A 62 -4.48 14.60 -18.12
C VAL A 62 -5.91 14.17 -18.38
N ILE A 63 -6.28 12.93 -18.02
CA ILE A 63 -7.66 12.43 -18.21
C ILE A 63 -8.56 13.10 -17.18
N ASP A 64 -9.56 13.82 -17.66
CA ASP A 64 -10.54 14.54 -16.83
C ASP A 64 -11.70 13.61 -16.48
N ASP A 65 -11.63 13.04 -15.27
CA ASP A 65 -12.63 12.14 -14.72
C ASP A 65 -12.60 12.16 -13.18
N ASP A 66 -13.34 11.25 -12.53
CA ASP A 66 -13.46 11.21 -11.07
C ASP A 66 -12.15 10.88 -10.32
N MET A 67 -11.05 10.63 -11.03
CA MET A 67 -9.72 10.51 -10.42
C MET A 67 -9.15 11.87 -9.99
N GLN A 68 -9.50 12.96 -10.69
CA GLN A 68 -8.89 14.28 -10.46
C GLN A 68 -9.00 14.77 -9.01
N PRO A 69 -10.17 14.74 -8.34
CA PRO A 69 -10.26 15.18 -6.95
C PRO A 69 -9.50 14.28 -5.96
N LEU A 70 -9.19 13.04 -6.33
CA LEU A 70 -8.53 12.09 -5.43
C LEU A 70 -7.03 12.34 -5.27
N TYR A 71 -6.41 13.08 -6.20
CA TYR A 71 -4.98 13.41 -6.08
C TYR A 71 -4.68 14.24 -4.84
N ALA A 72 -5.54 15.18 -4.49
CA ALA A 72 -5.36 16.01 -3.29
C ALA A 72 -5.36 15.15 -2.01
N SER A 73 -6.32 14.24 -1.87
CA SER A 73 -6.40 13.33 -0.73
C SER A 73 -5.18 12.40 -0.64
N LEU A 74 -4.73 11.85 -1.80
CA LEU A 74 -3.54 11.01 -1.85
C LEU A 74 -2.27 11.75 -1.40
N VAL A 75 -2.13 13.00 -1.80
CA VAL A 75 -0.98 13.85 -1.43
C VAL A 75 -1.03 14.24 0.04
N ALA A 76 -2.20 14.60 0.56
CA ALA A 76 -2.37 15.04 1.94
C ALA A 76 -2.18 13.92 2.98
N ALA A 77 -2.44 12.67 2.60
CA ALA A 77 -2.34 11.54 3.53
C ALA A 77 -0.90 11.22 3.94
N ASP A 78 -0.70 10.83 5.20
CA ASP A 78 0.54 10.22 5.71
C ASP A 78 0.51 8.69 5.59
N ALA A 79 -0.70 8.11 5.58
CA ALA A 79 -0.91 6.70 5.30
C ALA A 79 -2.11 6.49 4.36
N ILE A 80 -2.04 5.44 3.55
CA ILE A 80 -3.07 5.07 2.58
C ILE A 80 -3.48 3.61 2.83
N LEU A 81 -4.75 3.41 3.18
CA LEU A 81 -5.37 2.10 3.33
C LEU A 81 -6.27 1.83 2.12
N ILE A 82 -5.99 0.74 1.38
CA ILE A 82 -6.76 0.38 0.19
C ILE A 82 -7.50 -0.93 0.43
N GLY A 83 -8.83 -0.89 0.37
CA GLY A 83 -9.68 -2.06 0.39
C GLY A 83 -10.20 -2.40 -1.00
N THR A 84 -10.24 -3.70 -1.37
CA THR A 84 -10.81 -4.16 -2.64
C THR A 84 -11.57 -5.47 -2.47
N PRO A 85 -12.70 -5.67 -3.15
CA PRO A 85 -13.20 -7.02 -3.32
C PRO A 85 -12.37 -7.75 -4.38
N VAL A 86 -12.33 -9.06 -4.29
CA VAL A 86 -11.64 -9.92 -5.24
C VAL A 86 -12.57 -10.25 -6.40
N TYR A 87 -12.21 -9.83 -7.60
CA TYR A 87 -12.86 -10.19 -8.84
C TYR A 87 -11.88 -10.97 -9.72
N TYR A 88 -12.22 -12.23 -10.04
CA TYR A 88 -11.34 -13.12 -10.82
C TYR A 88 -9.89 -13.21 -10.28
N GLY A 89 -9.74 -13.32 -8.96
CA GLY A 89 -8.44 -13.48 -8.31
C GLY A 89 -7.61 -12.21 -8.14
N ALA A 90 -8.14 -11.03 -8.50
CA ALA A 90 -7.42 -9.76 -8.51
C ALA A 90 -8.24 -8.62 -7.85
N PRO A 91 -7.65 -7.43 -7.59
CA PRO A 91 -8.41 -6.22 -7.31
C PRO A 91 -9.41 -5.94 -8.44
N THR A 92 -10.53 -5.26 -8.13
CA THR A 92 -11.50 -4.87 -9.15
C THR A 92 -10.87 -4.02 -10.24
N ALA A 93 -11.44 -4.03 -11.45
CA ALA A 93 -11.01 -3.17 -12.55
C ALA A 93 -10.99 -1.68 -12.14
N LEU A 94 -12.00 -1.25 -11.38
CA LEU A 94 -12.07 0.12 -10.85
C LEU A 94 -10.91 0.44 -9.89
N CYS A 95 -10.59 -0.48 -8.98
CA CYS A 95 -9.45 -0.35 -8.09
C CYS A 95 -8.13 -0.31 -8.88
N ARG A 96 -7.99 -1.16 -9.89
CA ARG A 96 -6.81 -1.17 -10.77
C ARG A 96 -6.66 0.14 -11.54
N ALA A 97 -7.73 0.64 -12.14
CA ALA A 97 -7.72 1.93 -12.82
C ALA A 97 -7.25 3.06 -11.88
N PHE A 98 -7.78 3.10 -10.65
CA PHE A 98 -7.33 4.04 -9.61
C PHE A 98 -5.81 3.93 -9.35
N LEU A 99 -5.28 2.71 -9.15
CA LEU A 99 -3.85 2.48 -8.88
C LEU A 99 -2.98 2.92 -10.07
N GLU A 100 -3.36 2.59 -11.29
CA GLU A 100 -2.65 2.97 -12.52
C GLU A 100 -2.63 4.49 -12.72
N ARG A 101 -3.76 5.14 -12.46
CA ARG A 101 -3.92 6.59 -12.64
C ARG A 101 -3.16 7.43 -11.61
N ALA A 102 -2.76 6.85 -10.48
CA ALA A 102 -1.91 7.51 -9.50
C ALA A 102 -0.41 7.57 -9.90
N GLN A 103 -0.03 7.04 -11.08
CA GLN A 103 1.36 6.97 -11.56
C GLN A 103 2.09 8.32 -11.49
N GLY A 104 1.46 9.42 -11.85
CA GLY A 104 2.09 10.75 -11.84
C GLY A 104 2.61 11.16 -10.45
N LEU A 105 1.87 10.85 -9.39
CA LEU A 105 2.27 11.16 -8.02
C LEU A 105 3.50 10.36 -7.55
N GLY A 106 3.62 9.11 -8.00
CA GLY A 106 4.73 8.23 -7.60
C GLY A 106 5.99 8.42 -8.45
N SER A 107 5.82 8.63 -9.74
CA SER A 107 6.95 8.63 -10.70
C SER A 107 7.60 9.99 -10.87
N ALA A 108 6.83 11.05 -11.09
CA ALA A 108 7.37 12.38 -11.37
C ALA A 108 7.78 13.13 -10.10
N GLU A 109 6.90 13.18 -9.12
CA GLU A 109 7.09 14.07 -7.96
C GLU A 109 7.36 13.31 -6.65
N LYS A 110 7.37 11.97 -6.69
CA LYS A 110 7.62 11.09 -5.53
C LYS A 110 6.77 11.46 -4.30
N ARG A 111 5.57 12.01 -4.52
CA ARG A 111 4.68 12.52 -3.45
C ARG A 111 4.12 11.42 -2.55
N LEU A 112 4.21 10.15 -2.96
CA LEU A 112 3.76 9.00 -2.17
C LEU A 112 4.87 8.37 -1.33
N ARG A 113 6.10 8.82 -1.49
CA ARG A 113 7.29 8.31 -0.84
C ARG A 113 7.20 8.39 0.68
N LEU A 114 7.66 7.33 1.36
CA LEU A 114 7.63 7.18 2.82
C LEU A 114 6.23 7.21 3.46
N LYS A 115 5.16 7.32 2.67
CA LYS A 115 3.81 7.09 3.23
C LYS A 115 3.64 5.62 3.59
N VAL A 116 2.86 5.37 4.64
CA VAL A 116 2.61 3.99 5.07
C VAL A 116 1.42 3.41 4.31
N GLY A 117 1.56 2.18 3.80
CA GLY A 117 0.54 1.51 3.00
C GLY A 117 -0.10 0.35 3.74
N GLY A 118 -1.42 0.23 3.69
CA GLY A 118 -2.19 -0.89 4.20
C GLY A 118 -3.20 -1.42 3.19
N ALA A 119 -3.49 -2.73 3.22
CA ALA A 119 -4.39 -3.36 2.26
C ALA A 119 -5.42 -4.28 2.94
N ILE A 120 -6.65 -4.28 2.40
CA ILE A 120 -7.77 -5.14 2.81
C ILE A 120 -8.36 -5.80 1.55
N ALA A 121 -8.63 -7.11 1.61
CA ALA A 121 -9.27 -7.82 0.51
C ALA A 121 -10.48 -8.62 0.99
N THR A 122 -11.61 -8.50 0.29
CA THR A 122 -12.81 -9.29 0.56
C THR A 122 -13.10 -10.20 -0.62
N GLY A 123 -13.48 -11.44 -0.35
CA GLY A 123 -13.83 -12.40 -1.40
C GLY A 123 -15.05 -13.23 -1.01
N GLN A 124 -15.81 -13.71 -1.99
CA GLN A 124 -16.96 -14.57 -1.74
C GLN A 124 -16.53 -15.95 -1.21
N GLY A 125 -15.41 -16.47 -1.70
CA GLY A 125 -14.80 -17.71 -1.23
C GLY A 125 -13.65 -17.45 -0.26
N ARG A 126 -13.44 -18.33 0.72
CA ARG A 126 -12.37 -18.20 1.72
C ARG A 126 -10.96 -18.16 1.08
N ASN A 127 -10.73 -18.95 0.04
CA ASN A 127 -9.47 -19.01 -0.71
C ASN A 127 -9.68 -18.52 -2.16
N GLY A 128 -10.33 -17.38 -2.31
CA GLY A 128 -10.79 -16.85 -3.59
C GLY A 128 -9.84 -15.89 -4.30
N GLY A 129 -8.58 -15.76 -3.82
CA GLY A 129 -7.60 -14.82 -4.38
C GLY A 129 -7.40 -13.55 -3.55
N GLN A 130 -7.85 -13.53 -2.29
CA GLN A 130 -7.67 -12.37 -1.39
C GLN A 130 -6.19 -12.03 -1.24
N GLU A 131 -5.31 -13.03 -1.04
CA GLU A 131 -3.89 -12.80 -0.88
C GLU A 131 -3.24 -12.24 -2.16
N THR A 132 -3.65 -12.74 -3.33
CA THR A 132 -3.17 -12.22 -4.62
C THR A 132 -3.58 -10.76 -4.82
N ALA A 133 -4.81 -10.41 -4.43
CA ALA A 133 -5.27 -9.02 -4.48
C ALA A 133 -4.48 -8.11 -3.53
N LEU A 134 -4.20 -8.58 -2.29
CA LEU A 134 -3.36 -7.86 -1.35
C LEU A 134 -1.94 -7.66 -1.89
N GLN A 135 -1.30 -8.70 -2.44
CA GLN A 135 0.04 -8.62 -3.04
C GLN A 135 0.10 -7.63 -4.19
N SER A 136 -0.94 -7.58 -5.03
CA SER A 136 -1.03 -6.58 -6.12
C SER A 136 -1.04 -5.14 -5.58
N ILE A 137 -1.75 -4.88 -4.48
CA ILE A 137 -1.76 -3.57 -3.83
C ILE A 137 -0.40 -3.28 -3.16
N HIS A 138 0.20 -4.27 -2.49
CA HIS A 138 1.53 -4.12 -1.90
C HIS A 138 2.61 -3.82 -2.94
N LEU A 139 2.54 -4.45 -4.11
CA LEU A 139 3.45 -4.14 -5.21
C LEU A 139 3.31 -2.67 -5.64
N TRP A 140 2.08 -2.14 -5.70
CA TRP A 140 1.86 -0.73 -5.97
C TRP A 140 2.48 0.18 -4.90
N PHE A 141 2.40 -0.18 -3.61
CA PHE A 141 3.08 0.55 -2.55
C PHE A 141 4.60 0.56 -2.77
N HIS A 142 5.21 -0.58 -3.06
CA HIS A 142 6.65 -0.68 -3.32
C HIS A 142 7.10 0.15 -4.53
N ILE A 143 6.35 0.12 -5.64
CA ILE A 143 6.64 0.92 -6.83
C ILE A 143 6.65 2.43 -6.51
N ASN A 144 5.87 2.86 -5.53
CA ASN A 144 5.77 4.25 -5.11
C ASN A 144 6.66 4.62 -3.92
N ASP A 145 7.66 3.80 -3.58
CA ASP A 145 8.56 3.99 -2.43
C ASP A 145 7.80 4.16 -1.09
N MET A 146 6.60 3.58 -0.98
CA MET A 146 5.82 3.54 0.24
C MET A 146 6.27 2.39 1.16
N LEU A 147 5.87 2.43 2.42
CA LEU A 147 6.18 1.43 3.44
C LEU A 147 4.94 0.55 3.69
N PRO A 148 4.82 -0.61 3.04
CA PRO A 148 3.67 -1.49 3.25
C PRO A 148 3.71 -2.14 4.63
N VAL A 149 2.57 -2.18 5.31
CA VAL A 149 2.39 -2.80 6.62
C VAL A 149 1.43 -3.98 6.50
N GLY A 150 1.89 -5.14 6.92
CA GLY A 150 1.05 -6.32 7.09
C GLY A 150 0.44 -6.40 8.49
N ILE A 151 -0.36 -7.43 8.72
CA ILE A 151 -0.91 -7.76 10.03
C ILE A 151 -0.54 -9.21 10.38
N THR A 152 -0.03 -9.44 11.58
CA THR A 152 0.16 -10.79 12.12
C THR A 152 -1.14 -11.23 12.77
N SER A 153 -2.07 -11.73 11.97
CA SER A 153 -3.40 -12.12 12.43
C SER A 153 -3.85 -13.39 11.69
N PRO A 154 -4.72 -14.19 12.30
CA PRO A 154 -5.39 -15.29 11.60
C PRO A 154 -6.20 -14.86 10.37
N SER A 155 -6.54 -13.57 10.23
CA SER A 155 -7.25 -13.03 9.08
C SER A 155 -6.36 -12.70 7.88
N GLY A 156 -5.05 -12.89 7.98
CA GLY A 156 -4.09 -12.64 6.89
C GLY A 156 -2.74 -12.16 7.41
N GLN A 157 -1.73 -12.11 6.55
CA GLN A 157 -0.39 -11.60 6.88
C GLN A 157 -0.05 -10.33 6.08
N TRP A 158 -0.42 -10.29 4.81
CA TRP A 158 -0.23 -9.13 3.94
C TRP A 158 -1.19 -7.97 4.23
N GLY A 159 -2.25 -8.26 4.99
CA GLY A 159 -3.33 -7.34 5.31
C GLY A 159 -4.54 -8.13 5.77
N VAL A 160 -5.68 -7.51 5.92
CA VAL A 160 -6.89 -8.18 6.35
C VAL A 160 -7.57 -8.83 5.15
N THR A 161 -7.78 -10.15 5.25
CA THR A 161 -8.63 -10.91 4.33
C THR A 161 -9.96 -11.20 4.98
N ALA A 162 -11.03 -11.12 4.21
CA ALA A 162 -12.38 -11.43 4.67
C ALA A 162 -13.15 -12.25 3.64
N GLN A 163 -14.08 -13.06 4.13
CA GLN A 163 -15.11 -13.65 3.31
C GLN A 163 -16.37 -12.78 3.38
N SER A 164 -16.96 -12.46 2.25
CA SER A 164 -18.26 -11.80 2.14
C SER A 164 -19.29 -12.79 1.64
N GLY A 165 -20.51 -12.76 2.18
CA GLY A 165 -21.64 -13.51 1.65
C GLY A 165 -22.00 -13.10 0.21
N ARG A 166 -23.06 -13.71 -0.34
CA ARG A 166 -23.64 -13.29 -1.63
C ARG A 166 -24.26 -11.90 -1.56
N ASP A 167 -24.81 -11.56 -0.40
CA ASP A 167 -25.27 -10.20 -0.13
C ASP A 167 -24.06 -9.32 0.20
N PRO A 168 -23.84 -8.20 -0.52
CA PRO A 168 -22.77 -7.26 -0.23
C PRO A 168 -22.85 -6.65 1.17
N ALA A 169 -24.03 -6.65 1.80
CA ALA A 169 -24.23 -6.18 3.16
C ALA A 169 -23.80 -7.23 4.22
N GLU A 170 -23.72 -8.50 3.84
CA GLU A 170 -23.28 -9.57 4.73
C GLU A 170 -21.75 -9.68 4.68
N LEU A 171 -21.13 -9.27 5.76
CA LEU A 171 -19.88 -9.87 6.20
C LEU A 171 -20.28 -11.17 6.88
N ASP A 172 -19.89 -12.31 6.34
CA ASP A 172 -19.84 -13.50 7.16
C ASP A 172 -19.06 -13.11 8.41
N ASP A 173 -19.70 -13.23 9.57
CA ASP A 173 -19.02 -13.14 10.86
C ASP A 173 -18.08 -14.35 10.97
N ASP A 174 -17.05 -14.36 10.12
CA ASP A 174 -15.97 -15.34 10.16
C ASP A 174 -15.28 -15.20 11.51
N VAL A 175 -15.75 -16.03 12.40
CA VAL A 175 -15.22 -16.17 13.75
C VAL A 175 -13.91 -16.92 13.63
N ILE A 176 -12.81 -16.23 13.78
CA ILE A 176 -11.48 -16.80 13.74
C ILE A 176 -11.16 -17.33 15.14
N PRO A 177 -11.04 -18.66 15.33
CA PRO A 177 -10.73 -19.22 16.63
C PRO A 177 -9.27 -18.89 17.02
N LEU A 178 -9.09 -18.11 18.06
CA LEU A 178 -7.79 -17.85 18.68
C LEU A 178 -7.47 -18.99 19.65
N LYS A 179 -6.98 -20.12 19.14
CA LYS A 179 -6.75 -21.36 19.89
C LYS A 179 -5.93 -21.19 21.19
N LYS A 180 -5.04 -20.22 21.26
CA LYS A 180 -4.17 -19.99 22.44
C LYS A 180 -4.84 -19.21 23.57
N VAL A 181 -5.95 -18.52 23.34
CA VAL A 181 -6.59 -17.63 24.34
C VAL A 181 -8.08 -17.96 24.56
N GLY A 182 -8.63 -19.02 23.95
CA GLY A 182 -10.03 -19.41 24.12
C GLY A 182 -11.03 -18.32 23.65
N ARG A 183 -10.61 -17.42 22.79
CA ARG A 183 -11.41 -16.31 22.24
C ARG A 183 -11.59 -16.48 20.75
N THR A 184 -12.62 -15.84 20.25
CA THR A 184 -12.88 -15.68 18.82
C THR A 184 -12.69 -14.20 18.45
N MET A 185 -12.16 -13.93 17.26
CA MET A 185 -12.02 -12.59 16.73
C MET A 185 -12.83 -12.47 15.45
N ARG A 186 -13.64 -11.43 15.32
CA ARG A 186 -14.36 -11.15 14.08
C ARG A 186 -13.43 -10.39 13.11
N THR A 187 -13.68 -10.53 11.82
CA THR A 187 -12.88 -9.86 10.79
C THR A 187 -12.92 -8.32 10.91
N VAL A 188 -14.05 -7.78 11.38
CA VAL A 188 -14.19 -6.33 11.69
C VAL A 188 -13.22 -5.91 12.79
N GLU A 189 -13.04 -6.72 13.83
CA GLU A 189 -12.08 -6.46 14.91
C GLU A 189 -10.63 -6.54 14.41
N ALA A 190 -10.35 -7.49 13.51
CA ALA A 190 -9.05 -7.55 12.85
C ALA A 190 -8.76 -6.30 12.00
N ALA A 191 -9.75 -5.80 11.28
CA ALA A 191 -9.63 -4.56 10.52
C ALA A 191 -9.38 -3.35 11.45
N TRP A 192 -10.09 -3.26 12.57
CA TRP A 192 -9.87 -2.23 13.57
C TRP A 192 -8.43 -2.26 14.13
N LEU A 193 -7.96 -3.45 14.54
CA LEU A 193 -6.59 -3.63 15.03
C LEU A 193 -5.55 -3.28 13.96
N TYR A 194 -5.84 -3.60 12.70
CA TYR A 194 -4.98 -3.28 11.58
C TYR A 194 -4.85 -1.78 11.36
N GLY A 195 -5.97 -1.06 11.39
CA GLY A 195 -5.96 0.40 11.28
C GLY A 195 -5.18 1.08 12.41
N ARG A 196 -5.35 0.58 13.65
CA ARG A 196 -4.56 1.05 14.79
C ARG A 196 -3.06 0.82 14.58
N LYS A 197 -2.67 -0.37 14.10
CA LYS A 197 -1.28 -0.67 13.76
C LYS A 197 -0.76 0.27 12.67
N LEU A 198 -1.53 0.46 11.59
CA LEU A 198 -1.17 1.35 10.50
C LEU A 198 -0.86 2.76 11.01
N ALA A 199 -1.77 3.35 11.80
CA ALA A 199 -1.58 4.68 12.38
C ALA A 199 -0.38 4.74 13.33
N THR A 200 -0.15 3.71 14.14
CA THR A 200 1.02 3.64 15.03
C THR A 200 2.32 3.65 14.24
N VAL A 201 2.43 2.81 13.20
CA VAL A 201 3.62 2.79 12.33
C VAL A 201 3.80 4.12 11.62
N THR A 202 2.72 4.71 11.14
CA THR A 202 2.75 6.04 10.50
C THR A 202 3.29 7.11 11.44
N SER A 203 2.84 7.13 12.69
CA SER A 203 3.33 8.06 13.70
C SER A 203 4.84 7.90 13.94
N ILE A 204 5.34 6.66 14.02
CA ILE A 204 6.77 6.36 14.19
C ILE A 204 7.58 6.85 12.98
N VAL A 205 7.12 6.53 11.76
CA VAL A 205 7.81 6.94 10.53
C VAL A 205 7.86 8.47 10.43
N ARG A 206 6.73 9.16 10.64
CA ARG A 206 6.66 10.62 10.57
C ARG A 206 7.53 11.28 11.64
N ALA A 207 7.53 10.76 12.85
CA ALA A 207 8.41 11.25 13.91
C ALA A 207 9.89 11.06 13.58
N GLY A 208 10.26 9.90 13.03
CA GLY A 208 11.62 9.60 12.58
C GLY A 208 12.10 10.54 11.49
N VAL A 209 11.31 10.71 10.42
CA VAL A 209 11.63 11.65 9.32
C VAL A 209 11.78 13.08 9.83
N THR A 210 10.87 13.53 10.70
CA THR A 210 10.93 14.88 11.28
C THR A 210 12.16 15.08 12.16
N ALA A 211 12.49 14.09 12.99
CA ALA A 211 13.60 14.21 13.94
C ALA A 211 14.97 14.13 13.28
N THR A 212 15.09 13.35 12.20
CA THR A 212 16.38 13.11 11.52
C THR A 212 16.61 14.00 10.31
N GLY A 213 15.55 14.54 9.71
CA GLY A 213 15.60 15.20 8.41
C GLY A 213 16.05 14.30 7.26
N LEU A 214 16.09 12.98 7.49
CA LEU A 214 16.49 12.01 6.48
C LEU A 214 15.35 11.77 5.50
N ASP A 215 15.71 11.64 4.25
CA ASP A 215 14.85 11.18 3.17
C ASP A 215 15.51 9.99 2.48
N LEU A 216 14.73 9.25 1.70
CA LEU A 216 15.29 8.19 0.87
C LEU A 216 16.17 8.81 -0.22
N PRO A 217 17.31 8.20 -0.57
CA PRO A 217 18.12 8.66 -1.68
C PRO A 217 17.30 8.67 -2.97
N ASP A 218 17.65 9.55 -3.89
CA ASP A 218 17.04 9.57 -5.21
C ASP A 218 17.15 8.21 -5.89
N ARG A 219 16.15 7.86 -6.71
CA ARG A 219 16.14 6.57 -7.38
C ARG A 219 17.43 6.37 -8.15
N PRO A 220 18.12 5.21 -8.00
CA PRO A 220 19.38 4.95 -8.68
C PRO A 220 19.27 4.90 -10.22
N TYR A 221 18.04 4.95 -10.76
CA TYR A 221 17.76 4.99 -12.20
C TYR A 221 17.47 6.42 -12.74
N GLY A 222 17.59 7.45 -11.91
CA GLY A 222 17.58 8.84 -12.36
C GLY A 222 18.92 9.20 -13.01
N ARG A 223 18.94 10.18 -13.92
CA ARG A 223 20.11 10.62 -14.69
C ARG A 223 21.28 11.15 -13.85
N ASN A 224 21.15 11.18 -12.53
CA ASN A 224 22.18 11.65 -11.60
C ASN A 224 22.43 10.53 -10.58
N LEU A 225 23.29 9.59 -10.93
CA LEU A 225 23.98 8.81 -9.91
C LEU A 225 24.75 9.79 -9.01
N PRO A 226 24.79 9.58 -7.67
CA PRO A 226 25.62 10.42 -6.80
C PRO A 226 27.06 10.40 -7.32
N GLU A 227 27.72 11.58 -7.37
CA GLU A 227 29.14 11.70 -7.71
C GLU A 227 30.06 10.84 -6.81
N SER A 228 29.51 10.30 -5.71
CA SER A 228 30.17 9.40 -4.75
C SER A 228 29.97 7.91 -5.02
N PHE A 229 29.48 7.51 -6.20
CA PHE A 229 29.51 6.09 -6.56
C PHE A 229 30.98 5.64 -6.64
N PRO A 230 31.40 4.57 -5.92
CA PRO A 230 32.79 4.15 -5.96
C PRO A 230 33.22 3.92 -7.42
N PRO A 231 34.27 4.59 -7.92
CA PRO A 231 34.71 4.47 -9.33
C PRO A 231 35.08 3.03 -9.71
N GLU A 232 35.30 2.19 -8.72
CA GLU A 232 35.59 0.76 -8.90
C GLU A 232 34.39 -0.06 -9.44
N LEU A 233 33.18 0.53 -9.47
CA LEU A 233 31.96 -0.09 -10.00
C LEU A 233 31.61 0.41 -11.42
N ASP A 234 32.25 1.49 -11.90
CA ASP A 234 31.94 2.06 -13.21
C ASP A 234 32.45 1.22 -14.39
N ASP A 235 33.55 0.45 -14.21
CA ASP A 235 34.20 -0.28 -15.27
C ASP A 235 34.08 -1.81 -15.24
N ALA A 236 33.46 -2.37 -14.24
CA ALA A 236 33.30 -3.82 -14.13
C ALA A 236 31.84 -4.23 -14.05
N SER A 237 31.41 -5.14 -14.94
CA SER A 237 30.11 -5.76 -14.73
C SER A 237 30.05 -6.33 -13.30
N PRO A 238 28.90 -6.27 -12.59
CA PRO A 238 28.77 -6.81 -11.25
C PRO A 238 29.25 -8.26 -11.10
N LEU A 239 29.20 -9.04 -12.18
CA LEU A 239 29.71 -10.41 -12.28
C LEU A 239 31.25 -10.49 -12.30
N GLU A 240 31.92 -9.52 -12.89
CA GLU A 240 33.39 -9.48 -12.93
C GLU A 240 33.99 -8.97 -11.62
N ALA A 241 33.32 -8.02 -10.96
CA ALA A 241 33.67 -7.57 -9.62
C ALA A 241 33.55 -8.68 -8.56
N ALA A 242 32.49 -9.48 -8.64
CA ALA A 242 32.29 -10.65 -7.78
C ALA A 242 33.32 -11.73 -8.01
N ARG A 243 33.75 -11.96 -9.26
CA ARG A 243 34.81 -12.92 -9.60
C ARG A 243 36.20 -12.50 -9.12
N ARG A 244 36.54 -11.21 -9.17
CA ARG A 244 37.81 -10.68 -8.63
C ARG A 244 37.87 -10.71 -7.10
N GLY A 245 36.75 -10.54 -6.40
CA GLY A 245 36.67 -10.69 -4.96
C GLY A 245 36.87 -12.15 -4.49
N ALA A 246 36.33 -13.11 -5.24
CA ALA A 246 36.45 -14.53 -4.92
C ALA A 246 37.90 -15.07 -5.11
N THR A 247 38.66 -14.53 -6.05
CA THR A 247 40.06 -14.95 -6.28
C THR A 247 41.06 -14.41 -5.26
N ARG A 248 40.79 -13.27 -4.63
CA ARG A 248 41.63 -12.73 -3.55
C ARG A 248 41.45 -13.48 -2.20
N GLY A 249 40.29 -14.10 -1.97
CA GLY A 249 40.01 -14.88 -0.74
C GLY A 249 40.72 -16.28 -0.73
N SER A 250 41.11 -16.80 -1.87
CA SER A 250 41.73 -18.14 -1.99
C SER A 250 43.26 -18.11 -1.79
N ALA A 251 43.91 -16.97 -1.95
CA ALA A 251 45.39 -16.84 -1.80
C ALA A 251 45.83 -16.58 -0.34
N ALA A 252 44.94 -16.34 0.57
CA ALA A 252 45.25 -16.05 2.00
C ALA A 252 45.12 -17.29 2.92
N ARG A 253 44.91 -18.49 2.37
CA ARG A 253 44.86 -19.75 3.13
C ARG A 253 45.76 -20.80 2.47
N ARG A 254 47.05 -20.56 2.47
CA ARG A 254 48.10 -21.60 2.36
C ARG A 254 49.26 -21.22 3.26
#